data_f187e1e7af78707e2257ca8bf5e30cbf
#
_entry.id   f187e1e7af78707e2257ca8bf5e30cbf
#
_cell.length_a   1.000
_cell.length_b   1.000
_cell.length_c   1.000
_cell.angle_alpha   90.00
_cell.angle_beta   90.00
_cell.angle_gamma   90.00
#
_symmetry.space_group_name_H-M   'P 1'
#
loop_
_entity.id
_entity.type
_entity.pdbx_description
1 polymer ?
#
loop_
_entity_poly.entity_id
_entity_poly.type
_entity_poly.pdbx_seq_one_letter_code
_entity_poly.pdbx_strand_id
1 'polypeptide(L)'
;MKIKAVLFDLYGTLVGFEPSRFVIQSQVVKKYDLFLTEAGGSKGYFLADKFMAEQNAVNPIRSMSIVEKEEFFARYEQLVLSGDELEIELSLCKKIFKELQNIPYSMVLYHDVIPTLNALRELNFKLGLISNMDKLGSEILDEFNLSSYVDVCVTSKEAKVEKPNSKIFDLALSKLNVDARSSIYIGDQILSDIEGAKNSKMLPILIDRESSHTDYKGQKITDLSQLIDLLFTKYN
;
A
#
# COMPACT_ATOMS: atom_id res chain seq x y z
N MET A 1 -2.15 -15.64 22.82
CA MET A 1 -2.14 -14.20 23.23
C MET A 1 -3.28 -13.53 22.51
N LYS A 2 -4.19 -12.90 23.24
CA LYS A 2 -5.43 -12.35 22.62
C LYS A 2 -5.12 -11.08 21.82
N ILE A 3 -5.51 -11.06 20.55
CA ILE A 3 -5.41 -9.86 19.69
C ILE A 3 -6.43 -8.82 20.18
N LYS A 4 -6.02 -7.55 20.21
CA LYS A 4 -6.82 -6.41 20.69
C LYS A 4 -6.99 -5.33 19.62
N ALA A 5 -6.07 -5.27 18.67
CA ALA A 5 -6.09 -4.25 17.62
C ALA A 5 -5.71 -4.82 16.26
N VAL A 6 -6.30 -4.22 15.22
CA VAL A 6 -5.95 -4.45 13.83
C VAL A 6 -5.64 -3.11 13.18
N LEU A 7 -4.44 -3.00 12.63
CA LEU A 7 -3.98 -1.79 11.95
C LEU A 7 -3.74 -2.11 10.47
N PHE A 8 -4.01 -1.13 9.63
CA PHE A 8 -3.97 -1.28 8.18
C PHE A 8 -3.03 -0.24 7.55
N ASP A 9 -2.41 -0.61 6.44
CA ASP A 9 -1.99 0.36 5.45
C ASP A 9 -3.21 0.92 4.70
N LEU A 10 -3.00 2.00 3.93
CA LEU A 10 -4.05 2.64 3.16
C LEU A 10 -4.06 2.17 1.71
N TYR A 11 -3.04 2.55 0.94
CA TYR A 11 -3.00 2.35 -0.50
C TYR A 11 -2.60 0.92 -0.86
N GLY A 12 -3.36 0.26 -1.76
CA GLY A 12 -3.16 -1.17 -2.05
C GLY A 12 -3.79 -2.11 -1.01
N THR A 13 -4.11 -1.58 0.18
CA THR A 13 -4.72 -2.32 1.29
C THR A 13 -6.21 -2.00 1.45
N LEU A 14 -6.55 -0.74 1.76
CA LEU A 14 -7.94 -0.27 1.90
C LEU A 14 -8.44 0.48 0.66
N VAL A 15 -7.52 1.11 -0.08
CA VAL A 15 -7.82 2.04 -1.17
C VAL A 15 -7.08 1.65 -2.44
N GLY A 16 -7.76 1.71 -3.57
CA GLY A 16 -7.20 1.53 -4.90
C GLY A 16 -7.52 2.70 -5.84
N PHE A 17 -6.96 2.66 -7.04
CA PHE A 17 -7.25 3.63 -8.11
C PHE A 17 -8.55 3.29 -8.86
N GLU A 18 -9.31 4.34 -9.24
CA GLU A 18 -10.42 4.24 -10.16
C GLU A 18 -10.29 5.34 -11.24
N PRO A 19 -10.09 5.02 -12.52
CA PRO A 19 -9.83 3.67 -13.05
C PRO A 19 -8.57 3.01 -12.48
N SER A 20 -8.47 1.68 -12.59
CA SER A 20 -7.30 0.95 -12.07
C SER A 20 -6.00 1.40 -12.73
N ARG A 21 -4.86 1.24 -12.05
CA ARG A 21 -3.52 1.57 -12.60
C ARG A 21 -3.31 0.94 -13.98
N PHE A 22 -3.73 -0.32 -14.15
CA PHE A 22 -3.62 -1.02 -15.42
C PHE A 22 -4.45 -0.35 -16.52
N VAL A 23 -5.70 0.05 -16.24
CA VAL A 23 -6.55 0.73 -17.22
C VAL A 23 -5.92 2.04 -17.66
N ILE A 24 -5.45 2.84 -16.70
CA ILE A 24 -4.77 4.11 -16.99
C ILE A 24 -3.52 3.87 -17.83
N GLN A 25 -2.68 2.91 -17.44
CA GLN A 25 -1.44 2.56 -18.12
C GLN A 25 -1.68 2.11 -19.55
N SER A 26 -2.61 1.15 -19.74
CA SER A 26 -2.92 0.59 -21.06
C SER A 26 -3.46 1.63 -22.04
N GLN A 27 -4.21 2.64 -21.58
CA GLN A 27 -4.67 3.74 -22.41
C GLN A 27 -3.52 4.61 -22.91
N VAL A 28 -2.52 4.88 -22.08
CA VAL A 28 -1.40 5.74 -22.46
C VAL A 28 -0.44 5.01 -23.39
N VAL A 29 -0.02 3.78 -23.05
CA VAL A 29 0.97 3.04 -23.85
C VAL A 29 0.46 2.73 -25.26
N LYS A 30 -0.85 2.55 -25.42
CA LYS A 30 -1.49 2.36 -26.73
C LYS A 30 -1.25 3.51 -27.72
N LYS A 31 -1.05 4.74 -27.22
CA LYS A 31 -0.72 5.89 -28.09
C LYS A 31 0.67 5.80 -28.71
N TYR A 32 1.51 4.91 -28.17
CA TYR A 32 2.87 4.66 -28.63
C TYR A 32 3.00 3.31 -29.33
N ASP A 33 1.87 2.75 -29.81
CA ASP A 33 1.80 1.43 -30.44
C ASP A 33 2.35 0.29 -29.55
N LEU A 34 2.29 0.48 -28.23
CA LEU A 34 2.66 -0.54 -27.25
C LEU A 34 1.39 -1.22 -26.72
N PHE A 35 1.54 -2.49 -26.35
CA PHE A 35 0.48 -3.28 -25.77
C PHE A 35 0.93 -3.82 -24.41
N LEU A 36 0.11 -3.60 -23.39
CA LEU A 36 0.33 -4.12 -22.05
C LEU A 36 -0.85 -5.04 -21.71
N THR A 37 -0.54 -6.26 -21.28
CA THR A 37 -1.54 -7.19 -20.74
C THR A 37 -1.81 -6.89 -19.26
N GLU A 38 -2.95 -7.33 -18.74
CA GLU A 38 -3.25 -7.17 -17.32
C GLU A 38 -2.24 -7.92 -16.45
N ALA A 39 -1.86 -9.14 -16.85
CA ALA A 39 -0.85 -9.93 -16.15
C ALA A 39 0.55 -9.29 -16.20
N GLY A 40 0.94 -8.74 -17.37
CA GLY A 40 2.19 -8.00 -17.51
C GLY A 40 2.19 -6.72 -16.68
N GLY A 41 1.09 -5.96 -16.72
CA GLY A 41 0.91 -4.77 -15.88
C GLY A 41 1.06 -5.09 -14.40
N SER A 42 0.39 -6.12 -13.92
CA SER A 42 0.47 -6.55 -12.50
C SER A 42 1.91 -6.93 -12.12
N LYS A 43 2.58 -7.76 -12.93
CA LYS A 43 4.00 -8.13 -12.73
C LYS A 43 4.93 -6.92 -12.78
N GLY A 44 4.69 -6.00 -13.70
CA GLY A 44 5.48 -4.78 -13.85
C GLY A 44 5.31 -3.83 -12.67
N TYR A 45 4.08 -3.58 -12.23
CA TYR A 45 3.82 -2.79 -11.02
C TYR A 45 4.44 -3.40 -9.77
N PHE A 46 4.39 -4.72 -9.62
CA PHE A 46 5.08 -5.39 -8.52
C PHE A 46 6.58 -5.08 -8.47
N LEU A 47 7.27 -5.11 -9.63
CA LEU A 47 8.70 -4.77 -9.73
C LEU A 47 8.94 -3.29 -9.44
N ALA A 48 8.11 -2.42 -10.00
CA ALA A 48 8.23 -0.98 -9.86
C ALA A 48 7.94 -0.51 -8.41
N ASP A 49 6.92 -1.06 -7.76
CA ASP A 49 6.59 -0.75 -6.37
C ASP A 49 7.67 -1.24 -5.40
N LYS A 50 8.28 -2.41 -5.67
CA LYS A 50 9.44 -2.89 -4.93
C LYS A 50 10.63 -1.91 -5.07
N PHE A 51 10.93 -1.48 -6.28
CA PHE A 51 11.98 -0.48 -6.55
C PHE A 51 11.71 0.83 -5.81
N MET A 52 10.45 1.30 -5.79
CA MET A 52 10.05 2.49 -5.05
C MET A 52 10.22 2.32 -3.54
N ALA A 53 9.84 1.17 -2.98
CA ALA A 53 9.99 0.88 -1.55
C ALA A 53 11.47 0.84 -1.13
N GLU A 54 12.33 0.21 -1.93
CA GLU A 54 13.79 0.17 -1.72
C GLU A 54 14.40 1.58 -1.76
N GLN A 55 13.98 2.41 -2.71
CA GLN A 55 14.43 3.79 -2.82
C GLN A 55 14.02 4.62 -1.59
N ASN A 56 12.76 4.52 -1.17
CA ASN A 56 12.26 5.25 -0.02
C ASN A 56 12.93 4.83 1.31
N ALA A 57 13.34 3.57 1.42
CA ALA A 57 14.05 3.07 2.60
C ALA A 57 15.46 3.68 2.76
N VAL A 58 16.12 4.04 1.66
CA VAL A 58 17.48 4.60 1.64
C VAL A 58 17.45 6.12 1.57
N ASN A 59 16.73 6.67 0.59
CA ASN A 59 16.58 8.09 0.35
C ASN A 59 15.16 8.38 -0.13
N PRO A 60 14.28 8.94 0.70
CA PRO A 60 12.88 9.18 0.36
C PRO A 60 12.71 10.02 -0.91
N ILE A 61 11.85 9.57 -1.82
CA ILE A 61 11.57 10.25 -3.10
C ILE A 61 11.14 11.70 -2.88
N ARG A 62 10.45 12.00 -1.78
CA ARG A 62 10.05 13.38 -1.43
C ARG A 62 11.23 14.34 -1.29
N SER A 63 12.42 13.85 -0.89
CA SER A 63 13.65 14.65 -0.71
C SER A 63 14.45 14.83 -2.00
N MET A 64 14.11 14.13 -3.07
CA MET A 64 14.79 14.22 -4.36
C MET A 64 14.50 15.54 -5.05
N SER A 65 15.48 16.03 -5.81
CA SER A 65 15.32 17.13 -6.76
C SER A 65 14.34 16.75 -7.89
N ILE A 66 13.87 17.73 -8.64
CA ILE A 66 12.97 17.51 -9.78
C ILE A 66 13.62 16.57 -10.82
N VAL A 67 14.91 16.77 -11.10
CA VAL A 67 15.64 15.95 -12.09
C VAL A 67 15.76 14.51 -11.62
N GLU A 68 16.13 14.28 -10.35
CA GLU A 68 16.21 12.93 -9.78
C GLU A 68 14.85 12.22 -9.79
N LYS A 69 13.76 12.94 -9.49
CA LYS A 69 12.39 12.39 -9.59
C LYS A 69 12.04 12.00 -11.02
N GLU A 70 12.37 12.83 -12.00
CA GLU A 70 12.11 12.51 -13.40
C GLU A 70 12.86 11.26 -13.87
N GLU A 71 14.12 11.09 -13.45
CA GLU A 71 14.91 9.88 -13.76
C GLU A 71 14.36 8.65 -13.02
N PHE A 72 14.03 8.81 -11.73
CA PHE A 72 13.46 7.74 -10.93
C PHE A 72 12.14 7.23 -11.55
N PHE A 73 11.22 8.13 -11.87
CA PHE A 73 9.93 7.72 -12.43
C PHE A 73 10.04 7.21 -13.88
N ALA A 74 11.04 7.62 -14.65
CA ALA A 74 11.31 7.00 -15.94
C ALA A 74 11.75 5.53 -15.77
N ARG A 75 12.56 5.21 -14.77
CA ARG A 75 12.96 3.83 -14.44
C ARG A 75 11.79 3.02 -13.84
N TYR A 76 10.98 3.65 -12.99
CA TYR A 76 9.75 3.05 -12.47
C TYR A 76 8.84 2.61 -13.65
N GLU A 77 8.61 3.51 -14.60
CA GLU A 77 7.83 3.24 -15.80
C GLU A 77 8.43 2.11 -16.64
N GLN A 78 9.76 2.09 -16.82
CA GLN A 78 10.46 1.02 -17.52
C GLN A 78 10.22 -0.34 -16.85
N LEU A 79 10.21 -0.39 -15.52
CA LEU A 79 9.89 -1.62 -14.77
C LEU A 79 8.43 -2.04 -14.96
N VAL A 80 7.49 -1.09 -14.97
CA VAL A 80 6.07 -1.40 -15.25
C VAL A 80 5.93 -2.07 -16.62
N LEU A 81 6.58 -1.53 -17.65
CA LEU A 81 6.51 -2.06 -19.02
C LEU A 81 7.26 -3.38 -19.20
N SER A 82 8.32 -3.61 -18.40
CA SER A 82 9.07 -4.86 -18.43
C SER A 82 8.27 -6.10 -17.98
N GLY A 83 7.11 -5.91 -17.38
CA GLY A 83 6.24 -7.02 -16.99
C GLY A 83 5.75 -7.87 -18.17
N ASP A 84 5.59 -7.25 -19.36
CA ASP A 84 5.34 -7.93 -20.65
C ASP A 84 6.62 -8.04 -21.50
N GLU A 85 7.80 -8.02 -20.86
CA GLU A 85 9.10 -8.13 -21.53
C GLU A 85 9.37 -7.00 -22.55
N LEU A 86 8.70 -5.87 -22.40
CA LEU A 86 8.91 -4.71 -23.26
C LEU A 86 10.21 -3.97 -22.86
N GLU A 87 11.18 -3.99 -23.75
CA GLU A 87 12.45 -3.24 -23.61
C GLU A 87 12.26 -1.83 -24.19
N ILE A 88 11.96 -0.87 -23.33
CA ILE A 88 11.65 0.50 -23.72
C ILE A 88 12.75 1.46 -23.27
N GLU A 89 13.18 2.34 -24.17
CA GLU A 89 14.13 3.40 -23.89
C GLU A 89 13.62 4.36 -22.78
N LEU A 90 14.49 4.74 -21.85
CA LEU A 90 14.16 5.65 -20.76
C LEU A 90 13.54 6.98 -21.23
N SER A 91 13.96 7.46 -22.39
CA SER A 91 13.40 8.68 -22.99
C SER A 91 11.91 8.56 -23.33
N LEU A 92 11.46 7.38 -23.77
CA LEU A 92 10.06 7.09 -24.04
C LEU A 92 9.30 6.83 -22.74
N CYS A 93 9.89 6.08 -21.80
CA CYS A 93 9.30 5.89 -20.47
C CYS A 93 9.01 7.22 -19.76
N LYS A 94 9.94 8.19 -19.87
CA LYS A 94 9.74 9.54 -19.33
C LYS A 94 8.54 10.26 -19.96
N LYS A 95 8.33 10.11 -21.27
CA LYS A 95 7.17 10.70 -21.98
C LYS A 95 5.86 10.03 -21.54
N ILE A 96 5.85 8.71 -21.48
CA ILE A 96 4.69 7.92 -21.02
C ILE A 96 4.31 8.34 -19.59
N PHE A 97 5.27 8.39 -18.68
CA PHE A 97 5.03 8.80 -17.29
C PHE A 97 4.44 10.21 -17.19
N LYS A 98 4.93 11.18 -17.98
CA LYS A 98 4.35 12.53 -18.04
C LYS A 98 2.90 12.54 -18.52
N GLU A 99 2.54 11.69 -19.48
CA GLU A 99 1.15 11.57 -19.93
C GLU A 99 0.26 10.92 -18.86
N LEU A 100 0.77 9.89 -18.16
CA LEU A 100 0.04 9.26 -17.06
C LEU A 100 -0.35 10.26 -15.98
N GLN A 101 0.53 11.20 -15.64
CA GLN A 101 0.24 12.24 -14.66
C GLN A 101 -0.92 13.17 -15.04
N ASN A 102 -1.30 13.23 -16.31
CA ASN A 102 -2.41 14.04 -16.80
C ASN A 102 -3.75 13.27 -16.88
N ILE A 103 -3.74 11.96 -16.64
CA ILE A 103 -4.97 11.17 -16.62
C ILE A 103 -5.65 11.36 -15.26
N PRO A 104 -6.89 11.84 -15.23
CA PRO A 104 -7.63 11.97 -13.99
C PRO A 104 -7.94 10.59 -13.41
N TYR A 105 -7.75 10.44 -12.12
CA TYR A 105 -8.15 9.27 -11.36
C TYR A 105 -8.68 9.69 -9.99
N SER A 106 -9.43 8.83 -9.36
CA SER A 106 -9.80 8.94 -7.96
C SER A 106 -9.24 7.75 -7.17
N MET A 107 -9.11 7.92 -5.87
CA MET A 107 -8.86 6.81 -4.97
C MET A 107 -10.18 6.42 -4.31
N VAL A 108 -10.49 5.12 -4.33
CA VAL A 108 -11.74 4.59 -3.79
C VAL A 108 -11.45 3.42 -2.85
N LEU A 109 -12.30 3.24 -1.85
CA LEU A 109 -12.23 2.07 -0.97
C LEU A 109 -12.54 0.80 -1.77
N TYR A 110 -11.78 -0.27 -1.52
CA TYR A 110 -12.17 -1.59 -2.01
C TYR A 110 -13.50 -2.03 -1.39
N HIS A 111 -14.24 -2.88 -2.11
CA HIS A 111 -15.59 -3.32 -1.74
C HIS A 111 -15.66 -4.07 -0.40
N ASP A 112 -14.58 -4.73 -0.01
CA ASP A 112 -14.44 -5.54 1.19
C ASP A 112 -14.12 -4.74 2.46
N VAL A 113 -13.77 -3.44 2.33
CA VAL A 113 -13.26 -2.62 3.43
C VAL A 113 -14.33 -2.36 4.48
N ILE A 114 -15.42 -1.70 4.10
CA ILE A 114 -16.47 -1.30 5.05
C ILE A 114 -17.11 -2.51 5.76
N PRO A 115 -17.45 -3.60 5.05
CA PRO A 115 -17.94 -4.81 5.71
C PRO A 115 -16.96 -5.38 6.74
N THR A 116 -15.66 -5.43 6.42
CA THR A 116 -14.63 -5.96 7.32
C THR A 116 -14.42 -5.06 8.54
N LEU A 117 -14.36 -3.73 8.35
CA LEU A 117 -14.20 -2.79 9.47
C LEU A 117 -15.39 -2.86 10.43
N ASN A 118 -16.62 -2.99 9.92
CA ASN A 118 -17.81 -3.21 10.73
C ASN A 118 -17.71 -4.49 11.56
N ALA A 119 -17.39 -5.61 10.93
CA ALA A 119 -17.26 -6.90 11.62
C ALA A 119 -16.17 -6.86 12.72
N LEU A 120 -15.03 -6.20 12.46
CA LEU A 120 -13.98 -6.03 13.46
C LEU A 120 -14.43 -5.15 14.65
N ARG A 121 -15.21 -4.11 14.39
CA ARG A 121 -15.78 -3.26 15.45
C ARG A 121 -16.80 -4.00 16.32
N GLU A 122 -17.66 -4.80 15.72
CA GLU A 122 -18.61 -5.67 16.43
C GLU A 122 -17.89 -6.68 17.34
N LEU A 123 -16.71 -7.13 16.92
CA LEU A 123 -15.81 -7.98 17.71
C LEU A 123 -14.97 -7.20 18.75
N ASN A 124 -15.20 -5.88 18.88
CA ASN A 124 -14.51 -4.97 19.80
C ASN A 124 -12.99 -4.84 19.59
N PHE A 125 -12.52 -5.00 18.36
CA PHE A 125 -11.14 -4.64 18.01
C PHE A 125 -10.98 -3.12 17.95
N LYS A 126 -9.80 -2.62 18.40
CA LYS A 126 -9.36 -1.26 18.09
C LYS A 126 -8.80 -1.24 16.69
N LEU A 127 -9.14 -0.20 15.91
CA LEU A 127 -8.76 -0.10 14.51
C LEU A 127 -7.85 1.10 14.27
N GLY A 128 -6.74 0.87 13.57
CA GLY A 128 -5.75 1.89 13.23
C GLY A 128 -5.42 1.90 11.74
N LEU A 129 -4.91 3.03 11.27
CA LEU A 129 -4.38 3.21 9.93
C LEU A 129 -3.00 3.83 10.01
N ILE A 130 -2.05 3.32 9.24
CA ILE A 130 -0.68 3.87 9.13
C ILE A 130 -0.32 4.02 7.65
N SER A 131 -0.02 5.24 7.21
CA SER A 131 0.27 5.50 5.79
C SER A 131 1.49 6.39 5.59
N ASN A 132 2.27 6.08 4.54
CA ASN A 132 3.37 6.94 4.09
C ASN A 132 2.83 8.10 3.21
N MET A 133 1.96 8.92 3.78
CA MET A 133 1.36 10.07 3.08
C MET A 133 1.73 11.40 3.72
N ASP A 134 1.90 12.44 2.89
CA ASP A 134 2.13 13.81 3.33
C ASP A 134 0.81 14.58 3.55
N LYS A 135 -0.11 13.95 4.29
CA LYS A 135 -1.39 14.49 4.75
C LYS A 135 -1.52 14.24 6.25
N LEU A 136 -2.40 14.96 6.94
CA LEU A 136 -2.76 14.61 8.31
C LEU A 136 -3.66 13.37 8.33
N GLY A 137 -3.60 12.59 9.39
CA GLY A 137 -4.45 11.40 9.53
C GLY A 137 -5.95 11.73 9.49
N SER A 138 -6.37 12.86 10.07
CA SER A 138 -7.75 13.34 10.00
C SER A 138 -8.20 13.64 8.57
N GLU A 139 -7.33 14.24 7.75
CA GLU A 139 -7.63 14.54 6.34
C GLU A 139 -7.89 13.25 5.56
N ILE A 140 -7.13 12.18 5.84
CA ILE A 140 -7.33 10.87 5.22
C ILE A 140 -8.65 10.23 5.66
N LEU A 141 -8.93 10.25 6.96
CA LEU A 141 -10.18 9.68 7.49
C LEU A 141 -11.42 10.39 6.93
N ASP A 142 -11.37 11.70 6.75
CA ASP A 142 -12.45 12.48 6.19
C ASP A 142 -12.61 12.23 4.68
N GLU A 143 -11.49 12.17 3.93
CA GLU A 143 -11.47 11.93 2.48
C GLU A 143 -12.15 10.60 2.11
N PHE A 144 -11.93 9.55 2.92
CA PHE A 144 -12.49 8.22 2.67
C PHE A 144 -13.70 7.88 3.56
N ASN A 145 -14.23 8.84 4.32
CA ASN A 145 -15.35 8.63 5.26
C ASN A 145 -15.09 7.50 6.29
N LEU A 146 -13.85 7.40 6.76
CA LEU A 146 -13.41 6.36 7.70
C LEU A 146 -13.45 6.79 9.16
N SER A 147 -13.79 8.04 9.47
CA SER A 147 -13.78 8.62 10.83
C SER A 147 -14.67 7.89 11.84
N SER A 148 -15.74 7.20 11.38
CA SER A 148 -16.60 6.37 12.24
C SER A 148 -16.10 4.93 12.42
N TYR A 149 -15.14 4.49 11.64
CA TYR A 149 -14.64 3.11 11.62
C TYR A 149 -13.27 2.96 12.28
N VAL A 150 -12.39 3.93 12.09
CA VAL A 150 -10.99 3.86 12.50
C VAL A 150 -10.74 4.77 13.70
N ASP A 151 -10.17 4.20 14.78
CA ASP A 151 -9.92 4.94 16.02
C ASP A 151 -8.71 5.89 15.91
N VAL A 152 -7.70 5.52 15.11
CA VAL A 152 -6.46 6.29 14.93
C VAL A 152 -5.97 6.18 13.50
N CYS A 153 -5.58 7.31 12.91
CA CYS A 153 -4.80 7.37 11.68
C CYS A 153 -3.47 8.07 11.96
N VAL A 154 -2.36 7.46 11.56
CA VAL A 154 -1.01 8.02 11.68
C VAL A 154 -0.34 8.04 10.31
N THR A 155 0.20 9.19 9.95
CA THR A 155 0.89 9.38 8.67
C THR A 155 2.37 9.64 8.86
N SER A 156 3.14 9.48 7.79
CA SER A 156 4.56 9.86 7.77
C SER A 156 4.77 11.34 8.02
N LYS A 157 3.81 12.20 7.64
CA LYS A 157 3.82 13.63 7.97
C LYS A 157 3.81 13.89 9.48
N GLU A 158 2.93 13.16 10.21
CA GLU A 158 2.80 13.30 11.67
C GLU A 158 3.97 12.65 12.41
N ALA A 159 4.36 11.43 11.98
CA ALA A 159 5.43 10.66 12.60
C ALA A 159 6.84 11.22 12.30
N LYS A 160 7.00 12.06 11.27
CA LYS A 160 8.27 12.56 10.72
C LYS A 160 9.22 11.46 10.22
N VAL A 161 8.72 10.26 10.05
CA VAL A 161 9.40 9.09 9.49
C VAL A 161 8.42 8.28 8.67
N GLU A 162 8.93 7.51 7.72
CA GLU A 162 8.14 6.61 6.87
C GLU A 162 8.29 5.15 7.31
N LYS A 163 7.29 4.31 7.03
CA LYS A 163 7.45 2.86 7.08
C LYS A 163 8.61 2.46 6.15
N PRO A 164 9.46 1.53 6.53
CA PRO A 164 9.37 0.56 7.64
C PRO A 164 9.93 1.02 8.99
N ASN A 165 10.20 2.30 9.22
CA ASN A 165 10.72 2.78 10.50
C ASN A 165 9.73 2.50 11.63
N SER A 166 10.19 1.83 12.71
CA SER A 166 9.31 1.43 13.82
C SER A 166 8.60 2.58 14.52
N LYS A 167 9.16 3.79 14.51
CA LYS A 167 8.58 4.96 15.18
C LYS A 167 7.17 5.29 14.71
N ILE A 168 6.84 5.07 13.43
CA ILE A 168 5.49 5.34 12.92
C ILE A 168 4.48 4.32 13.48
N PHE A 169 4.88 3.04 13.61
CA PHE A 169 4.06 1.99 14.21
C PHE A 169 3.90 2.22 15.72
N ASP A 170 5.00 2.54 16.42
CA ASP A 170 5.00 2.83 17.85
C ASP A 170 4.07 4.00 18.18
N LEU A 171 4.05 5.05 17.34
CA LEU A 171 3.14 6.18 17.50
C LEU A 171 1.66 5.75 17.38
N ALA A 172 1.33 4.90 16.42
CA ALA A 172 -0.03 4.41 16.23
C ALA A 172 -0.47 3.52 17.41
N LEU A 173 0.41 2.59 17.84
CA LEU A 173 0.17 1.73 18.99
C LEU A 173 -0.03 2.53 20.30
N SER A 174 0.78 3.57 20.49
CA SER A 174 0.67 4.47 21.64
C SER A 174 -0.66 5.21 21.65
N LYS A 175 -1.06 5.78 20.51
CA LYS A 175 -2.35 6.48 20.36
C LYS A 175 -3.55 5.53 20.60
N LEU A 176 -3.45 4.26 20.17
CA LEU A 176 -4.46 3.24 20.41
C LEU A 176 -4.41 2.68 21.84
N ASN A 177 -3.35 2.94 22.59
CA ASN A 177 -3.09 2.34 23.89
C ASN A 177 -3.19 0.81 23.85
N VAL A 178 -2.39 0.17 22.98
CA VAL A 178 -2.29 -1.28 22.79
C VAL A 178 -0.86 -1.74 22.70
N ASP A 179 -0.61 -3.00 23.11
CA ASP A 179 0.69 -3.64 22.99
C ASP A 179 0.90 -4.15 21.54
N ALA A 180 2.11 -3.99 21.01
CA ALA A 180 2.48 -4.45 19.68
C ALA A 180 2.19 -5.94 19.46
N ARG A 181 2.50 -6.79 20.45
CA ARG A 181 2.28 -8.24 20.37
C ARG A 181 0.80 -8.62 20.34
N SER A 182 -0.08 -7.75 20.84
CA SER A 182 -1.55 -7.93 20.78
C SER A 182 -2.16 -7.25 19.55
N SER A 183 -1.35 -6.87 18.58
CA SER A 183 -1.78 -6.13 17.41
C SER A 183 -1.37 -6.81 16.12
N ILE A 184 -2.31 -6.84 15.16
CA ILE A 184 -2.06 -7.28 13.79
C ILE A 184 -1.87 -6.05 12.92
N TYR A 185 -0.97 -6.13 11.95
CA TYR A 185 -0.80 -5.14 10.90
C TYR A 185 -1.02 -5.77 9.53
N ILE A 186 -1.81 -5.13 8.69
CA ILE A 186 -2.15 -5.60 7.35
C ILE A 186 -1.68 -4.55 6.34
N GLY A 187 -0.90 -5.00 5.36
CA GLY A 187 -0.41 -4.15 4.28
C GLY A 187 0.00 -4.97 3.07
N ASP A 188 0.17 -4.30 1.93
CA ASP A 188 0.47 -4.92 0.64
C ASP A 188 1.97 -4.97 0.31
N GLN A 189 2.81 -4.19 1.02
CA GLN A 189 4.23 -4.06 0.73
C GLN A 189 5.10 -4.87 1.68
N ILE A 190 5.94 -5.79 1.14
CA ILE A 190 6.83 -6.62 1.97
C ILE A 190 7.75 -5.74 2.83
N LEU A 191 8.45 -4.78 2.23
CA LEU A 191 9.47 -4.01 2.93
C LEU A 191 8.86 -3.00 3.91
N SER A 192 7.93 -2.17 3.47
CA SER A 192 7.36 -1.10 4.29
C SER A 192 6.42 -1.61 5.36
N ASP A 193 5.56 -2.59 5.01
CA ASP A 193 4.49 -3.05 5.90
C ASP A 193 4.89 -4.28 6.68
N ILE A 194 5.28 -5.34 5.99
CA ILE A 194 5.50 -6.64 6.62
C ILE A 194 6.77 -6.61 7.50
N GLU A 195 7.89 -6.13 6.95
CA GLU A 195 9.12 -6.02 7.72
C GLU A 195 9.02 -4.89 8.78
N GLY A 196 8.34 -3.78 8.44
CA GLY A 196 8.07 -2.70 9.40
C GLY A 196 7.27 -3.18 10.62
N ALA A 197 6.19 -3.94 10.39
CA ALA A 197 5.39 -4.53 11.46
C ALA A 197 6.16 -5.56 12.30
N LYS A 198 6.95 -6.44 11.67
CA LYS A 198 7.83 -7.39 12.38
C LYS A 198 8.83 -6.67 13.27
N ASN A 199 9.51 -5.65 12.74
CA ASN A 199 10.48 -4.85 13.49
C ASN A 199 9.84 -4.14 14.68
N SER A 200 8.56 -3.78 14.57
CA SER A 200 7.74 -3.21 15.63
C SER A 200 7.09 -4.28 16.54
N LYS A 201 7.41 -5.57 16.35
CA LYS A 201 6.89 -6.72 17.13
C LYS A 201 5.38 -6.92 16.99
N MET A 202 4.77 -6.40 15.96
CA MET A 202 3.39 -6.69 15.56
C MET A 202 3.31 -7.99 14.75
N LEU A 203 2.12 -8.56 14.62
CA LEU A 203 1.86 -9.72 13.78
C LEU A 203 1.50 -9.24 12.35
N PRO A 204 2.35 -9.47 11.34
CA PRO A 204 2.08 -9.01 9.99
C PRO A 204 1.19 -9.99 9.22
N ILE A 205 0.29 -9.45 8.42
CA ILE A 205 -0.48 -10.16 7.40
C ILE A 205 -0.30 -9.41 6.09
N LEU A 206 0.19 -10.10 5.06
CA LEU A 206 0.26 -9.56 3.71
C LEU A 206 -1.12 -9.65 3.07
N ILE A 207 -1.61 -8.51 2.55
CA ILE A 207 -2.72 -8.53 1.60
C ILE A 207 -2.17 -8.48 0.18
N ASP A 208 -2.45 -9.52 -0.60
CA ASP A 208 -1.91 -9.72 -1.95
C ASP A 208 -3.08 -9.81 -2.94
N ARG A 209 -3.73 -8.65 -3.17
CA ARG A 209 -4.97 -8.54 -3.96
C ARG A 209 -4.82 -9.03 -5.39
N GLU A 210 -3.62 -8.88 -5.95
CA GLU A 210 -3.30 -9.26 -7.34
C GLU A 210 -2.58 -10.62 -7.44
N SER A 211 -2.38 -11.33 -6.31
CA SER A 211 -1.67 -12.61 -6.24
C SER A 211 -0.23 -12.55 -6.80
N SER A 212 0.42 -11.39 -6.69
CA SER A 212 1.77 -11.12 -7.22
C SER A 212 2.90 -11.65 -6.33
N HIS A 213 2.64 -11.88 -5.04
CA HIS A 213 3.62 -12.34 -4.07
C HIS A 213 3.64 -13.88 -3.93
N THR A 214 3.95 -14.60 -5.01
CA THR A 214 3.92 -16.09 -5.07
C THR A 214 4.92 -16.73 -4.10
N ASP A 215 6.08 -16.11 -3.88
CA ASP A 215 7.17 -16.66 -3.07
C ASP A 215 7.07 -16.30 -1.58
N TYR A 216 6.12 -15.44 -1.20
CA TYR A 216 5.92 -15.08 0.19
C TYR A 216 5.37 -16.27 1.01
N LYS A 217 6.10 -16.67 2.07
CA LYS A 217 5.76 -17.84 2.91
C LYS A 217 5.09 -17.47 4.24
N GLY A 218 4.90 -16.16 4.50
CA GLY A 218 4.22 -15.69 5.71
C GLY A 218 2.70 -15.77 5.61
N GLN A 219 2.02 -15.22 6.62
CA GLN A 219 0.56 -15.13 6.59
C GLN A 219 0.10 -14.17 5.49
N LYS A 220 -0.77 -14.66 4.60
CA LYS A 220 -1.25 -13.91 3.44
C LYS A 220 -2.76 -14.08 3.28
N ILE A 221 -3.42 -13.02 2.83
CA ILE A 221 -4.82 -12.97 2.37
C ILE A 221 -4.86 -12.27 1.00
N THR A 222 -5.88 -12.50 0.22
CA THR A 222 -6.11 -11.82 -1.07
C THR A 222 -7.27 -10.83 -1.01
N ASP A 223 -8.10 -10.93 0.05
CA ASP A 223 -9.27 -10.11 0.29
C ASP A 223 -9.45 -9.94 1.80
N LEU A 224 -9.91 -8.77 2.24
CA LEU A 224 -10.09 -8.48 3.68
C LEU A 224 -11.20 -9.33 4.32
N SER A 225 -12.15 -9.83 3.57
CA SER A 225 -13.20 -10.72 4.11
C SER A 225 -12.62 -11.99 4.74
N GLN A 226 -11.44 -12.45 4.28
CA GLN A 226 -10.73 -13.61 4.81
C GLN A 226 -10.14 -13.36 6.22
N LEU A 227 -10.05 -12.08 6.63
CA LEU A 227 -9.43 -11.72 7.91
C LEU A 227 -10.21 -12.24 9.11
N ILE A 228 -11.53 -12.18 9.06
CA ILE A 228 -12.39 -12.61 10.18
C ILE A 228 -12.20 -14.10 10.47
N ASP A 229 -12.24 -14.94 9.44
CA ASP A 229 -12.01 -16.38 9.59
C ASP A 229 -10.58 -16.68 10.10
N LEU A 230 -9.61 -15.93 9.60
CA LEU A 230 -8.21 -16.07 10.04
C LEU A 230 -8.04 -15.71 11.54
N LEU A 231 -8.71 -14.65 12.01
CA LEU A 231 -8.69 -14.26 13.41
C LEU A 231 -9.26 -15.36 14.31
N PHE A 232 -10.38 -15.97 13.92
CA PHE A 232 -11.00 -17.04 14.69
C PHE A 232 -10.21 -18.35 14.68
N THR A 233 -9.59 -18.69 13.56
CA THR A 233 -8.88 -19.97 13.40
C THR A 233 -7.46 -19.97 13.99
N LYS A 234 -6.78 -18.84 13.98
CA LYS A 234 -5.35 -18.77 14.29
C LYS A 234 -4.99 -17.93 15.53
N TYR A 235 -5.82 -16.96 15.88
CA TYR A 235 -5.47 -15.97 16.90
C TYR A 235 -6.47 -15.90 18.08
N ASN A 236 -7.39 -16.83 18.15
CA ASN A 236 -8.36 -16.95 19.25
C ASN A 236 -7.77 -17.68 20.45
#